data_9afa44eee09d8f3ae7b3eed7265c2acf
#
_entry.id   9afa44eee09d8f3ae7b3eed7265c2acf
#
_cell.length_a   1.000
_cell.length_b   1.000
_cell.length_c   1.000
_cell.angle_alpha   90.00
_cell.angle_beta   90.00
_cell.angle_gamma   90.00
#
_symmetry.space_group_name_H-M   'P 1'
#
loop_
_entity.id
_entity.type
_entity.pdbx_description
1 polymer ?
#
loop_
_entity_poly.entity_id
_entity_poly.type
_entity_poly.pdbx_seq_one_letter_code
_entity_poly.pdbx_strand_id
1 'polypeptide(L)'
;MVLKIERFQPEGMNVRMSGGKPSYSHVVTVSGSGKIVYTAGQLARDIDGNCVGIGDMRAQMEQTFQNLDRCLKAAGASWADVVKTNTFITDFDEFQKCADIRMRYLGVATPTSTTVGVTRLAGPDFMIEIEAVAVVNS
;
A
#
# COMPACT_ATOMS: atom_id res chain seq x y z
N MET A 1 -12.20 -10.91 -22.90
CA MET A 1 -11.20 -9.85 -23.10
C MET A 1 -10.02 -10.05 -22.15
N VAL A 2 -8.85 -9.78 -22.62
CA VAL A 2 -7.65 -9.84 -21.79
C VAL A 2 -7.65 -8.70 -20.78
N LEU A 3 -7.29 -8.99 -19.55
CA LEU A 3 -7.10 -7.96 -18.52
C LEU A 3 -6.01 -6.98 -18.96
N LYS A 4 -6.32 -5.70 -18.87
CA LYS A 4 -5.38 -4.63 -19.18
C LYS A 4 -5.37 -3.60 -18.06
N ILE A 5 -4.21 -3.34 -17.51
CA ILE A 5 -4.00 -2.33 -16.48
C ILE A 5 -3.08 -1.27 -17.06
N GLU A 6 -3.52 -0.01 -17.07
CA GLU A 6 -2.72 1.12 -17.49
C GLU A 6 -2.48 2.05 -16.31
N ARG A 7 -1.25 2.52 -16.17
CA ARG A 7 -0.83 3.40 -15.08
C ARG A 7 -0.19 4.62 -15.71
N PHE A 8 -0.67 5.80 -15.39
CA PHE A 8 -0.14 7.00 -16.03
C PHE A 8 -0.28 8.26 -15.20
N GLN A 9 0.50 9.25 -15.60
CA GLN A 9 0.51 10.58 -15.02
C GLN A 9 -0.03 11.54 -16.09
N PRO A 10 -1.18 12.21 -15.85
CA PRO A 10 -1.66 13.22 -16.77
C PRO A 10 -0.65 14.35 -16.94
N GLU A 11 -0.57 14.89 -18.17
CA GLU A 11 0.29 16.01 -18.43
C GLU A 11 -0.10 17.22 -17.59
N GLY A 12 0.88 17.98 -17.13
CA GLY A 12 0.65 19.21 -16.36
C GLY A 12 0.43 19.01 -14.88
N MET A 13 0.54 17.80 -14.37
CA MET A 13 0.36 17.52 -12.95
C MET A 13 1.70 17.27 -12.25
N ASN A 14 1.79 17.71 -11.01
CA ASN A 14 2.96 17.42 -10.19
C ASN A 14 2.98 15.95 -9.80
N VAL A 15 4.13 15.30 -9.99
CA VAL A 15 4.36 13.92 -9.58
C VAL A 15 5.42 13.90 -8.48
N ARG A 16 5.05 13.37 -7.33
CA ARG A 16 6.00 13.24 -6.23
C ARG A 16 6.95 12.08 -6.53
N MET A 17 8.24 12.35 -6.36
CA MET A 17 9.28 11.36 -6.62
C MET A 17 9.85 10.83 -5.31
N SER A 18 10.29 9.58 -5.33
CA SER A 18 11.00 8.95 -4.24
C SER A 18 12.09 8.06 -4.83
N GLY A 19 13.35 8.33 -4.45
CA GLY A 19 14.48 7.56 -4.98
C GLY A 19 14.60 7.64 -6.50
N GLY A 20 14.24 8.76 -7.12
CA GLY A 20 14.31 8.95 -8.56
C GLY A 20 13.16 8.33 -9.35
N LYS A 21 12.14 7.83 -8.67
CA LYS A 21 10.96 7.20 -9.29
C LYS A 21 9.68 7.85 -8.80
N PRO A 22 8.61 7.85 -9.62
CA PRO A 22 7.30 8.24 -9.12
C PRO A 22 6.88 7.38 -7.94
N SER A 23 6.34 8.01 -6.90
CA SER A 23 5.90 7.28 -5.71
C SER A 23 4.48 6.72 -5.85
N TYR A 24 3.75 7.12 -6.89
CA TYR A 24 2.38 6.68 -7.17
C TYR A 24 2.03 7.01 -8.62
N SER A 25 0.88 6.51 -9.09
CA SER A 25 0.25 6.95 -10.33
C SER A 25 -0.94 7.82 -10.00
N HIS A 26 -1.12 8.92 -10.72
CA HIS A 26 -2.33 9.73 -10.58
C HIS A 26 -3.55 8.97 -11.05
N VAL A 27 -3.39 8.16 -12.12
CA VAL A 27 -4.49 7.41 -12.71
C VAL A 27 -4.07 5.97 -12.96
N VAL A 28 -4.94 5.05 -12.63
CA VAL A 28 -4.84 3.64 -13.04
C VAL A 28 -6.17 3.26 -13.65
N THR A 29 -6.13 2.69 -14.84
CA THR A 29 -7.32 2.14 -15.49
C THR A 29 -7.22 0.63 -15.55
N VAL A 30 -8.36 -0.03 -15.40
CA VAL A 30 -8.47 -1.48 -15.50
C VAL A 30 -9.58 -1.79 -16.48
N SER A 31 -9.30 -2.61 -17.48
CA SER A 31 -10.29 -3.05 -18.47
C SER A 31 -10.10 -4.53 -18.77
N GLY A 32 -11.13 -5.14 -19.37
CA GLY A 32 -11.12 -6.57 -19.67
C GLY A 32 -11.64 -7.38 -18.49
N SER A 33 -11.35 -8.69 -18.50
CA SER A 33 -11.80 -9.64 -17.49
C SER A 33 -10.73 -9.91 -16.47
N GLY A 34 -11.12 -9.90 -15.20
CA GLY A 34 -10.18 -10.17 -14.13
C GLY A 34 -10.90 -10.42 -12.81
N LYS A 35 -10.13 -10.80 -11.81
CA LYS A 35 -10.60 -10.94 -10.43
C LYS A 35 -10.10 -9.76 -9.63
N ILE A 36 -11.03 -9.09 -8.93
CA ILE A 36 -10.68 -7.97 -8.05
C ILE A 36 -10.40 -8.53 -6.65
N VAL A 37 -9.29 -8.10 -6.08
CA VAL A 37 -8.87 -8.49 -4.74
C VAL A 37 -8.93 -7.24 -3.85
N TYR A 38 -9.73 -7.32 -2.79
CA TYR A 38 -9.79 -6.29 -1.75
C TYR A 38 -9.14 -6.85 -0.49
N THR A 39 -8.27 -6.09 0.14
CA THR A 39 -7.80 -6.45 1.48
C THR A 39 -8.48 -5.58 2.51
N ALA A 40 -8.66 -6.13 3.70
CA ALA A 40 -8.93 -5.29 4.86
C ALA A 40 -7.71 -4.43 5.15
N GLY A 41 -7.91 -3.36 5.94
CA GLY A 41 -6.78 -2.60 6.46
C GLY A 41 -5.90 -3.48 7.32
N GLN A 42 -4.60 -3.47 7.03
CA GLN A 42 -3.62 -4.25 7.78
C GLN A 42 -2.87 -3.34 8.74
N LEU A 43 -2.76 -3.81 9.97
CA LEU A 43 -1.97 -3.19 11.03
C LEU A 43 -0.72 -4.03 11.28
N ALA A 44 0.19 -3.51 12.10
CA ALA A 44 1.40 -4.25 12.46
C ALA A 44 1.14 -5.31 13.51
N ARG A 45 0.19 -6.23 13.24
CA ARG A 45 -0.16 -7.32 14.15
C ARG A 45 0.63 -8.58 13.80
N ASP A 46 1.09 -9.27 14.84
CA ASP A 46 1.58 -10.63 14.67
C ASP A 46 0.42 -11.63 14.70
N ILE A 47 0.72 -12.92 14.65
CA ILE A 47 -0.30 -13.99 14.64
C ILE A 47 -1.15 -13.99 15.92
N ASP A 48 -0.61 -13.51 17.03
CA ASP A 48 -1.30 -13.46 18.31
C ASP A 48 -2.07 -12.14 18.50
N GLY A 49 -2.00 -11.23 17.54
CA GLY A 49 -2.69 -9.94 17.56
C GLY A 49 -1.92 -8.83 18.26
N ASN A 50 -0.70 -9.08 18.69
CA ASN A 50 0.14 -8.10 19.35
C ASN A 50 0.74 -7.11 18.36
N CYS A 51 0.96 -5.86 18.80
CA CYS A 51 1.63 -4.86 17.99
C CYS A 51 3.13 -5.16 17.92
N VAL A 52 3.62 -5.29 16.68
CA VAL A 52 5.06 -5.42 16.41
C VAL A 52 5.64 -4.02 16.23
N GLY A 53 6.63 -3.66 17.02
CA GLY A 53 7.32 -2.39 16.88
C GLY A 53 6.61 -1.22 17.56
N ILE A 54 6.21 -1.38 18.82
CA ILE A 54 5.63 -0.28 19.60
C ILE A 54 6.60 0.91 19.61
N GLY A 55 6.12 2.08 19.16
CA GLY A 55 6.94 3.28 19.07
C GLY A 55 7.92 3.30 17.89
N ASP A 56 7.89 2.30 17.01
CA ASP A 56 8.83 2.15 15.91
C ASP A 56 8.07 2.05 14.58
N MET A 57 7.95 3.16 13.87
CA MET A 57 7.25 3.21 12.58
C MET A 57 7.86 2.27 11.56
N ARG A 58 9.19 2.18 11.51
CA ARG A 58 9.88 1.33 10.54
C ARG A 58 9.53 -0.15 10.74
N ALA A 59 9.58 -0.62 11.96
CA ALA A 59 9.21 -2.00 12.29
C ALA A 59 7.74 -2.25 11.99
N GLN A 60 6.87 -1.28 12.30
CA GLN A 60 5.44 -1.41 12.02
C GLN A 60 5.15 -1.43 10.52
N MET A 61 5.82 -0.60 9.73
CA MET A 61 5.65 -0.63 8.27
C MET A 61 6.05 -1.98 7.69
N GLU A 62 7.18 -2.53 8.11
CA GLU A 62 7.61 -3.84 7.64
C GLU A 62 6.57 -4.92 7.94
N GLN A 63 6.08 -4.96 9.17
CA GLN A 63 5.06 -5.95 9.55
C GLN A 63 3.76 -5.76 8.79
N THR A 64 3.33 -4.52 8.61
CA THR A 64 2.10 -4.20 7.88
C THR A 64 2.20 -4.66 6.43
N PHE A 65 3.31 -4.37 5.76
CA PHE A 65 3.53 -4.82 4.39
C PHE A 65 3.65 -6.34 4.28
N GLN A 66 4.26 -6.99 5.25
CA GLN A 66 4.31 -8.47 5.28
C GLN A 66 2.91 -9.06 5.42
N ASN A 67 2.05 -8.46 6.23
CA ASN A 67 0.66 -8.90 6.36
C ASN A 67 -0.11 -8.71 5.05
N LEU A 68 0.07 -7.57 4.39
CA LEU A 68 -0.51 -7.33 3.06
C LEU A 68 0.01 -8.33 2.03
N ASP A 69 1.30 -8.64 2.05
CA ASP A 69 1.90 -9.63 1.16
C ASP A 69 1.21 -10.99 1.29
N ARG A 70 0.95 -11.41 2.52
CA ARG A 70 0.22 -12.66 2.79
C ARG A 70 -1.19 -12.61 2.24
N CYS A 71 -1.89 -11.48 2.39
CA CYS A 71 -3.23 -11.30 1.85
C CYS A 71 -3.23 -11.41 0.32
N LEU A 72 -2.31 -10.72 -0.33
CA LEU A 72 -2.19 -10.74 -1.79
C LEU A 72 -1.89 -12.15 -2.30
N LYS A 73 -0.91 -12.82 -1.72
CA LYS A 73 -0.53 -14.18 -2.11
C LYS A 73 -1.66 -15.17 -1.93
N ALA A 74 -2.41 -15.06 -0.84
CA ALA A 74 -3.56 -15.93 -0.58
C ALA A 74 -4.63 -15.81 -1.66
N ALA A 75 -4.73 -14.64 -2.29
CA ALA A 75 -5.68 -14.38 -3.37
C ALA A 75 -5.08 -14.61 -4.77
N GLY A 76 -3.84 -15.07 -4.85
CA GLY A 76 -3.16 -15.29 -6.14
C GLY A 76 -2.63 -14.01 -6.77
N ALA A 77 -2.48 -12.95 -5.98
CA ALA A 77 -2.00 -11.65 -6.45
C ALA A 77 -0.55 -11.41 -6.00
N SER A 78 0.08 -10.45 -6.65
CA SER A 78 1.41 -9.95 -6.30
C SER A 78 1.38 -8.44 -6.18
N TRP A 79 2.48 -7.84 -5.72
CA TRP A 79 2.58 -6.39 -5.63
C TRP A 79 2.42 -5.69 -6.98
N ALA A 80 2.83 -6.34 -8.07
CA ALA A 80 2.67 -5.80 -9.42
C ALA A 80 1.20 -5.65 -9.82
N ASP A 81 0.29 -6.36 -9.18
CA ASP A 81 -1.14 -6.34 -9.48
C ASP A 81 -1.91 -5.28 -8.69
N VAL A 82 -1.27 -4.59 -7.76
CA VAL A 82 -1.91 -3.60 -6.91
C VAL A 82 -2.24 -2.35 -7.72
N VAL A 83 -3.49 -1.91 -7.65
CA VAL A 83 -3.98 -0.74 -8.39
C VAL A 83 -4.28 0.45 -7.50
N LYS A 84 -4.54 0.22 -6.22
CA LYS A 84 -4.87 1.27 -5.27
C LYS A 84 -4.45 0.91 -3.86
N THR A 85 -3.92 1.89 -3.13
CA THR A 85 -3.70 1.79 -1.69
C THR A 85 -4.25 3.01 -0.98
N ASN A 86 -4.73 2.81 0.24
CA ASN A 86 -5.01 3.88 1.20
C ASN A 86 -4.19 3.61 2.45
N THR A 87 -3.52 4.63 2.94
CA THR A 87 -2.65 4.54 4.11
C THR A 87 -3.12 5.54 5.17
N PHE A 88 -3.24 5.07 6.40
CA PHE A 88 -3.67 5.82 7.56
C PHE A 88 -2.55 5.83 8.57
N ILE A 89 -2.11 7.01 9.01
CA ILE A 89 -0.94 7.13 9.89
C ILE A 89 -1.21 8.10 11.03
N THR A 90 -0.54 7.88 12.14
CA THR A 90 -0.65 8.75 13.32
C THR A 90 0.51 9.75 13.42
N ASP A 91 1.59 9.53 12.69
CA ASP A 91 2.80 10.37 12.74
C ASP A 91 3.42 10.51 11.35
N PHE A 92 3.18 11.63 10.69
CA PHE A 92 3.65 11.89 9.34
C PHE A 92 5.16 12.00 9.27
N ASP A 93 5.78 12.62 10.27
CA ASP A 93 7.23 12.84 10.27
C ASP A 93 7.96 11.49 10.31
N GLU A 94 7.52 10.58 11.15
CA GLU A 94 8.09 9.24 11.21
C GLU A 94 7.79 8.43 9.95
N PHE A 95 6.58 8.59 9.39
CA PHE A 95 6.22 7.92 8.14
C PHE A 95 7.14 8.31 6.99
N GLN A 96 7.43 9.60 6.84
CA GLN A 96 8.28 10.10 5.75
C GLN A 96 9.70 9.53 5.79
N LYS A 97 10.21 9.24 6.97
CA LYS A 97 11.54 8.64 7.13
C LYS A 97 11.62 7.21 6.60
N CYS A 98 10.48 6.58 6.32
CA CYS A 98 10.40 5.18 5.90
C CYS A 98 10.00 5.03 4.42
N ALA A 99 10.21 6.06 3.60
CA ALA A 99 9.87 6.04 2.18
C ALA A 99 10.54 4.89 1.42
N ASP A 100 11.73 4.49 1.84
CA ASP A 100 12.44 3.35 1.24
C ASP A 100 11.68 2.04 1.38
N ILE A 101 11.05 1.80 2.53
CA ILE A 101 10.25 0.59 2.75
C ILE A 101 9.03 0.62 1.84
N ARG A 102 8.32 1.75 1.82
CA ARG A 102 7.14 1.91 0.98
C ARG A 102 7.47 1.64 -0.50
N MET A 103 8.56 2.20 -0.99
CA MET A 103 8.95 2.05 -2.39
C MET A 103 9.40 0.64 -2.73
N ARG A 104 9.97 -0.09 -1.78
CA ARG A 104 10.35 -1.49 -2.00
C ARG A 104 9.14 -2.36 -2.33
N TYR A 105 7.99 -2.09 -1.71
CA TYR A 105 6.75 -2.84 -1.95
C TYR A 105 5.90 -2.21 -3.06
N LEU A 106 5.63 -0.92 -2.98
CA LEU A 106 4.68 -0.26 -3.87
C LEU A 106 5.32 0.31 -5.14
N GLY A 107 6.63 0.48 -5.15
CA GLY A 107 7.35 0.99 -6.32
C GLY A 107 7.27 0.09 -7.55
N VAL A 108 6.96 -1.20 -7.37
CA VAL A 108 6.79 -2.17 -8.45
C VAL A 108 5.60 -1.79 -9.35
N ALA A 109 4.47 -1.45 -8.74
CA ALA A 109 3.23 -1.16 -9.47
C ALA A 109 2.91 0.33 -9.55
N THR A 110 3.43 1.13 -8.66
CA THR A 110 3.06 2.55 -8.50
C THR A 110 1.54 2.74 -8.56
N PRO A 111 0.79 2.15 -7.62
CA PRO A 111 -0.67 2.25 -7.61
C PRO A 111 -1.11 3.68 -7.32
N THR A 112 -2.40 3.96 -7.53
CA THR A 112 -2.97 5.17 -6.94
C THR A 112 -2.85 5.05 -5.42
N SER A 113 -2.60 6.17 -4.73
CA SER A 113 -2.34 6.14 -3.30
C SER A 113 -2.84 7.41 -2.64
N THR A 114 -3.52 7.24 -1.52
CA THR A 114 -3.90 8.35 -0.64
C THR A 114 -3.40 8.02 0.76
N THR A 115 -2.72 8.99 1.38
CA THR A 115 -2.22 8.86 2.74
C THR A 115 -2.82 9.97 3.59
N VAL A 116 -3.43 9.61 4.71
CA VAL A 116 -4.05 10.58 5.62
C VAL A 116 -3.56 10.36 7.04
N GLY A 117 -3.43 11.46 7.77
CA GLY A 117 -3.18 11.44 9.21
C GLY A 117 -4.48 11.20 9.97
N VAL A 118 -4.42 10.35 10.97
CA VAL A 118 -5.54 10.04 11.86
C VAL A 118 -5.10 10.21 13.30
N THR A 119 -6.07 10.44 14.20
CA THR A 119 -5.75 10.63 15.62
C THR A 119 -5.43 9.31 16.32
N ARG A 120 -6.03 8.21 15.85
CA ARG A 120 -5.88 6.89 16.47
C ARG A 120 -6.30 5.81 15.47
N LEU A 121 -5.68 4.64 15.60
CA LEU A 121 -6.08 3.41 14.91
C LEU A 121 -6.78 2.46 15.90
N ALA A 122 -6.96 1.19 15.50
CA ALA A 122 -7.72 0.23 16.31
C ALA A 122 -7.12 -0.05 17.69
N GLY A 123 -5.82 0.21 17.88
CA GLY A 123 -5.15 0.14 19.18
C GLY A 123 -4.23 1.33 19.34
N PRO A 124 -3.95 1.75 20.61
CA PRO A 124 -3.17 2.97 20.87
C PRO A 124 -1.72 2.89 20.41
N ASP A 125 -1.18 1.69 20.23
CA ASP A 125 0.22 1.49 19.86
C ASP A 125 0.41 1.43 18.34
N PHE A 126 -0.66 1.28 17.55
CA PHE A 126 -0.54 1.20 16.10
C PHE A 126 -0.35 2.59 15.49
N MET A 127 0.64 2.71 14.62
CA MET A 127 1.01 3.97 13.98
C MET A 127 0.65 4.00 12.49
N ILE A 128 0.35 2.86 11.88
CA ILE A 128 0.08 2.75 10.45
C ILE A 128 -0.92 1.64 10.16
N GLU A 129 -1.80 1.91 9.21
CA GLU A 129 -2.72 0.92 8.63
C GLU A 129 -2.76 1.11 7.12
N ILE A 130 -2.70 0.03 6.36
CA ILE A 130 -2.73 0.08 4.90
C ILE A 130 -3.72 -0.94 4.36
N GLU A 131 -4.55 -0.49 3.43
CA GLU A 131 -5.43 -1.37 2.67
C GLU A 131 -5.08 -1.28 1.18
N ALA A 132 -5.38 -2.33 0.45
CA ALA A 132 -5.03 -2.42 -0.96
C ALA A 132 -6.14 -3.03 -1.80
N VAL A 133 -6.15 -2.64 -3.08
CA VAL A 133 -6.96 -3.28 -4.12
C VAL A 133 -6.01 -3.73 -5.21
N ALA A 134 -6.15 -4.98 -5.63
CA ALA A 134 -5.38 -5.55 -6.73
C ALA A 134 -6.32 -6.17 -7.75
N VAL A 135 -5.85 -6.35 -8.98
CA VAL A 135 -6.62 -7.02 -10.04
C VAL A 135 -5.70 -8.01 -10.74
N VAL A 136 -6.16 -9.25 -10.84
CA VAL A 136 -5.41 -10.34 -11.45
C VAL A 136 -6.24 -11.02 -12.52
N ASN A 137 -5.58 -11.75 -13.40
CA ASN A 137 -6.27 -12.62 -14.36
C ASN A 137 -7.09 -13.66 -13.59
N SER A 138 -8.31 -13.83 -14.05
CA SER A 138 -9.22 -14.81 -13.44
C SER A 138 -8.95 -16.22 -13.94
#